data_84eb82cebedcafd90f169ac433e0fa0d
#
_entry.id   84eb82cebedcafd90f169ac433e0fa0d
#
_cell.length_a   1.000
_cell.length_b   1.000
_cell.length_c   1.000
_cell.angle_alpha   90.00
_cell.angle_beta   90.00
_cell.angle_gamma   90.00
#
_symmetry.space_group_name_H-M   'P 1'
#
loop_
_entity.id
_entity.type
_entity.pdbx_description
1 polymer ?
#
loop_
_entity_poly.entity_id
_entity_poly.type
_entity_poly.pdbx_seq_one_letter_code
_entity_poly.pdbx_strand_id
1 'polypeptide(L)'
;SYFGQCRNGHQLVRHQTDSFDYFIETLIPNIIKQYNPICVYYEYQKEANNYQYEFQLSFGEIAVEPPMIFENDGSFDEMTPAKARSRSLTYASNLRADLEVKIIHRTGDMLETENSYTRKLFKVLLGKIPIMVQSKYCVLSKYKNTARKELNECRYDPGGYFIINGNEKVIIAQERSANNMVNIFKTNNKPKNSFTNSCEVKSESDEFF
;
A
#
# COMPACT_ATOMS: atom_id res chain seq x y z
N SER A 1 21.64 -16.40 -15.59
CA SER A 1 21.39 -16.96 -14.26
C SER A 1 20.94 -15.84 -13.34
N TYR A 2 19.90 -16.06 -12.54
CA TYR A 2 19.34 -15.08 -11.59
C TYR A 2 20.41 -14.46 -10.67
N PHE A 3 21.42 -15.23 -10.29
CA PHE A 3 22.52 -14.79 -9.43
C PHE A 3 23.70 -14.11 -10.15
N GLY A 4 23.74 -14.13 -11.48
CA GLY A 4 24.89 -13.61 -12.25
C GLY A 4 24.88 -12.11 -12.55
N GLN A 5 23.75 -11.42 -12.35
CA GLN A 5 23.58 -10.03 -12.79
C GLN A 5 23.75 -8.96 -11.69
N CYS A 6 23.85 -9.34 -10.43
CA CYS A 6 23.92 -8.37 -9.34
C CYS A 6 25.24 -8.45 -8.56
N ARG A 7 26.04 -7.42 -8.66
CA ARG A 7 27.31 -7.26 -7.93
C ARG A 7 27.16 -6.82 -6.47
N ASN A 8 25.95 -6.55 -6.01
CA ASN A 8 25.68 -6.04 -4.65
C ASN A 8 24.72 -7.01 -3.94
N GLY A 9 24.96 -7.42 -2.71
CA GLY A 9 24.24 -8.43 -1.91
C GLY A 9 22.69 -8.32 -1.80
N HIS A 10 22.06 -7.45 -2.58
CA HIS A 10 20.63 -7.22 -2.61
C HIS A 10 19.80 -8.36 -3.25
N GLN A 11 20.43 -9.33 -3.87
CA GLN A 11 19.73 -10.42 -4.57
C GLN A 11 18.87 -11.27 -3.65
N LEU A 12 19.33 -11.51 -2.42
CA LEU A 12 18.63 -12.36 -1.46
C LEU A 12 17.33 -11.74 -0.95
N VAL A 13 17.23 -10.42 -0.99
CA VAL A 13 16.06 -9.65 -0.49
C VAL A 13 15.28 -8.95 -1.59
N ARG A 14 15.67 -9.15 -2.86
CA ARG A 14 15.03 -8.49 -4.00
C ARG A 14 13.53 -8.75 -4.08
N HIS A 15 13.09 -9.96 -3.78
CA HIS A 15 11.66 -10.30 -3.75
C HIS A 15 10.87 -9.46 -2.74
N GLN A 16 11.49 -9.07 -1.61
CA GLN A 16 10.88 -8.19 -0.62
C GLN A 16 10.80 -6.75 -1.14
N THR A 17 11.92 -6.20 -1.60
CA THR A 17 11.99 -4.81 -2.08
C THR A 17 11.14 -4.59 -3.33
N ASP A 18 11.19 -5.50 -4.32
CA ASP A 18 10.39 -5.39 -5.54
C ASP A 18 8.88 -5.49 -5.23
N SER A 19 8.50 -6.37 -4.31
CA SER A 19 7.10 -6.50 -3.85
C SER A 19 6.61 -5.24 -3.16
N PHE A 20 7.45 -4.62 -2.31
CA PHE A 20 7.10 -3.37 -1.63
C PHE A 20 6.98 -2.20 -2.62
N ASP A 21 7.93 -2.08 -3.55
CA ASP A 21 7.89 -1.05 -4.58
C ASP A 21 6.64 -1.20 -5.47
N TYR A 22 6.30 -2.44 -5.87
CA TYR A 22 5.08 -2.75 -6.61
C TYR A 22 3.81 -2.39 -5.82
N PHE A 23 3.78 -2.65 -4.52
CA PHE A 23 2.68 -2.27 -3.65
C PHE A 23 2.42 -0.76 -3.68
N ILE A 24 3.48 0.05 -3.53
CA ILE A 24 3.35 1.52 -3.53
C ILE A 24 3.02 2.07 -4.93
N GLU A 25 3.70 1.57 -5.98
CA GLU A 25 3.61 2.12 -7.34
C GLU A 25 2.35 1.66 -8.08
N THR A 26 1.86 0.47 -7.79
CA THR A 26 0.80 -0.16 -8.58
C THR A 26 -0.44 -0.48 -7.75
N LEU A 27 -0.30 -1.19 -6.63
CA LEU A 27 -1.47 -1.67 -5.90
C LEU A 27 -2.25 -0.53 -5.22
N ILE A 28 -1.58 0.41 -4.56
CA ILE A 28 -2.25 1.54 -3.91
C ILE A 28 -3.04 2.39 -4.94
N PRO A 29 -2.45 2.84 -6.07
CA PRO A 29 -3.21 3.56 -7.08
C PRO A 29 -4.37 2.77 -7.69
N ASN A 30 -4.20 1.47 -7.91
CA ASN A 30 -5.26 0.63 -8.46
C ASN A 30 -6.44 0.48 -7.48
N ILE A 31 -6.17 0.23 -6.20
CA ILE A 31 -7.20 0.14 -5.16
C ILE A 31 -8.00 1.45 -5.11
N ILE A 32 -7.31 2.59 -5.07
CA ILE A 32 -7.99 3.88 -5.04
C ILE A 32 -8.82 4.11 -6.30
N LYS A 33 -8.28 3.79 -7.48
CA LYS A 33 -9.02 3.90 -8.74
C LYS A 33 -10.27 3.03 -8.77
N GLN A 34 -10.21 1.84 -8.17
CA GLN A 34 -11.34 0.90 -8.12
C GLN A 34 -12.48 1.40 -7.23
N TYR A 35 -12.16 2.04 -6.12
CA TYR A 35 -13.16 2.54 -5.16
C TYR A 35 -13.54 4.01 -5.37
N ASN A 36 -12.98 4.67 -6.37
CA ASN A 36 -13.18 6.08 -6.65
C ASN A 36 -14.30 6.29 -7.69
N PRO A 37 -15.32 7.15 -7.45
CA PRO A 37 -15.55 7.95 -6.24
C PRO A 37 -16.29 7.19 -5.13
N ILE A 38 -16.10 7.62 -3.88
CA ILE A 38 -16.90 7.15 -2.74
C ILE A 38 -18.13 8.06 -2.64
N CYS A 39 -19.31 7.46 -2.81
CA CYS A 39 -20.59 8.17 -2.73
C CYS A 39 -21.30 7.85 -1.42
N VAL A 40 -21.76 8.88 -0.72
CA VAL A 40 -22.58 8.78 0.48
C VAL A 40 -23.88 9.54 0.25
N TYR A 41 -25.00 8.86 0.47
CA TYR A 41 -26.33 9.41 0.26
C TYR A 41 -27.00 9.68 1.60
N TYR A 42 -27.71 10.80 1.69
CA TYR A 42 -28.40 11.21 2.91
C TYR A 42 -29.78 11.77 2.59
N GLU A 43 -30.78 11.54 3.51
CA GLU A 43 -32.18 11.97 3.40
C GLU A 43 -32.88 11.43 2.14
N TYR A 44 -33.28 10.15 2.24
CA TYR A 44 -34.10 9.52 1.20
C TYR A 44 -35.56 10.00 1.25
N GLN A 45 -36.04 10.56 0.15
CA GLN A 45 -37.45 10.97 -0.02
C GLN A 45 -38.21 9.92 -0.85
N LYS A 46 -39.21 9.30 -0.22
CA LYS A 46 -40.01 8.25 -0.85
C LYS A 46 -40.81 8.73 -2.06
N GLU A 47 -41.31 9.96 -2.02
CA GLU A 47 -42.14 10.55 -3.08
C GLU A 47 -41.35 10.80 -4.36
N ALA A 48 -40.13 11.29 -4.22
CA ALA A 48 -39.23 11.53 -5.33
C ALA A 48 -38.37 10.29 -5.72
N ASN A 49 -38.44 9.21 -4.92
CA ASN A 49 -37.57 8.01 -5.07
C ASN A 49 -36.09 8.34 -5.24
N ASN A 50 -35.61 9.36 -4.53
CA ASN A 50 -34.27 9.88 -4.63
C ASN A 50 -33.76 10.41 -3.29
N TYR A 51 -32.45 10.69 -3.20
CA TYR A 51 -31.80 11.27 -2.02
C TYR A 51 -31.66 12.79 -2.18
N GLN A 52 -31.94 13.53 -1.09
CA GLN A 52 -31.80 14.97 -1.07
C GLN A 52 -30.35 15.44 -1.12
N TYR A 53 -29.48 14.73 -0.42
CA TYR A 53 -28.04 15.02 -0.41
C TYR A 53 -27.23 13.84 -0.94
N GLU A 54 -26.25 14.15 -1.78
CA GLU A 54 -25.25 13.21 -2.25
C GLU A 54 -23.87 13.82 -2.07
N PHE A 55 -23.01 13.10 -1.35
CA PHE A 55 -21.63 13.47 -1.12
C PHE A 55 -20.73 12.54 -1.93
N GLN A 56 -19.98 13.09 -2.86
CA GLN A 56 -19.00 12.36 -3.64
C GLN A 56 -17.61 12.77 -3.20
N LEU A 57 -16.82 11.81 -2.74
CA LEU A 57 -15.39 11.97 -2.41
C LEU A 57 -14.55 11.28 -3.46
N SER A 58 -13.78 12.06 -4.20
CA SER A 58 -12.85 11.55 -5.21
C SER A 58 -11.42 11.77 -4.77
N PHE A 59 -10.61 10.71 -4.87
CA PHE A 59 -9.17 10.76 -4.63
C PHE A 59 -8.47 11.03 -5.96
N GLY A 60 -7.57 12.00 -5.96
CA GLY A 60 -6.71 12.34 -7.08
C GLY A 60 -5.34 11.67 -6.99
N GLU A 61 -4.29 12.46 -7.23
CA GLU A 61 -2.92 11.98 -7.20
C GLU A 61 -2.46 11.65 -5.79
N ILE A 62 -1.75 10.52 -5.65
CA ILE A 62 -1.21 10.05 -4.38
C ILE A 62 0.29 10.25 -4.39
N ALA A 63 0.81 10.78 -3.30
CA ALA A 63 2.24 10.99 -3.10
C ALA A 63 2.70 10.38 -1.78
N VAL A 64 3.83 9.68 -1.83
CA VAL A 64 4.56 9.24 -0.64
C VAL A 64 5.70 10.23 -0.40
N GLU A 65 5.66 10.94 0.72
CA GLU A 65 6.70 11.89 1.11
C GLU A 65 7.96 11.15 1.58
N PRO A 66 9.14 11.79 1.55
CA PRO A 66 10.32 11.23 2.22
C PRO A 66 10.08 11.06 3.73
N PRO A 67 10.66 10.02 4.36
CA PRO A 67 10.58 9.86 5.82
C PRO A 67 11.21 11.05 6.54
N MET A 68 10.46 11.69 7.44
CA MET A 68 10.89 12.88 8.18
C MET A 68 10.63 12.72 9.67
N ILE A 69 11.51 13.32 10.50
CA ILE A 69 11.34 13.45 11.94
C ILE A 69 10.99 14.92 12.23
N PHE A 70 9.94 15.12 13.02
CA PHE A 70 9.60 16.44 13.56
C PHE A 70 10.11 16.50 15.00
N GLU A 71 10.96 17.46 15.26
CA GLU A 71 11.52 17.70 16.59
C GLU A 71 10.61 18.63 17.41
N ASN A 72 10.80 18.61 18.73
CA ASN A 72 9.98 19.41 19.65
C ASN A 72 10.19 20.93 19.48
N ASP A 73 11.30 21.34 18.91
CA ASP A 73 11.62 22.73 18.58
C ASP A 73 10.96 23.24 17.29
N GLY A 74 10.18 22.36 16.62
CA GLY A 74 9.52 22.64 15.35
C GLY A 74 10.41 22.43 14.12
N SER A 75 11.67 22.06 14.30
CA SER A 75 12.54 21.68 13.18
C SER A 75 12.15 20.31 12.63
N PHE A 76 12.50 20.05 11.37
CA PHE A 76 12.32 18.75 10.74
C PHE A 76 13.64 18.29 10.14
N ASP A 77 13.88 17.00 10.28
CA ASP A 77 15.10 16.34 9.79
C ASP A 77 14.76 15.07 9.03
N GLU A 78 15.63 14.68 8.10
CA GLU A 78 15.45 13.43 7.35
C GLU A 78 15.60 12.22 8.28
N MET A 79 14.59 11.36 8.28
CA MET A 79 14.62 10.14 9.08
C MET A 79 15.47 9.10 8.39
N THR A 80 16.61 8.74 8.98
CA THR A 80 17.41 7.58 8.55
C THR A 80 17.02 6.34 9.34
N PRO A 81 17.23 5.12 8.80
CA PRO A 81 16.99 3.88 9.53
C PRO A 81 17.77 3.81 10.84
N ALA A 82 19.03 4.28 10.89
CA ALA A 82 19.82 4.36 12.12
C ALA A 82 19.19 5.26 13.17
N LYS A 83 18.69 6.44 12.80
CA LYS A 83 17.95 7.33 13.71
C LYS A 83 16.67 6.67 14.24
N ALA A 84 15.94 5.97 13.37
CA ALA A 84 14.72 5.27 13.76
C ALA A 84 15.00 4.15 14.78
N ARG A 85 16.09 3.38 14.62
CA ARG A 85 16.51 2.34 15.59
C ARG A 85 16.92 2.94 16.92
N SER A 86 17.81 3.94 16.91
CA SER A 86 18.38 4.53 18.14
C SER A 86 17.35 5.28 18.98
N ARG A 87 16.33 5.85 18.35
CA ARG A 87 15.28 6.62 19.01
C ARG A 87 13.96 5.83 19.21
N SER A 88 13.97 4.54 18.95
CA SER A 88 12.79 3.67 19.06
C SER A 88 11.58 4.18 18.26
N LEU A 89 11.82 4.76 17.09
CA LEU A 89 10.80 5.28 16.19
C LEU A 89 10.42 4.25 15.13
N THR A 90 9.26 4.45 14.51
CA THR A 90 8.86 3.71 13.31
C THR A 90 9.36 4.45 12.08
N TYR A 91 10.14 3.76 11.24
CA TYR A 91 10.63 4.29 9.97
C TYR A 91 9.49 4.32 8.96
N ALA A 92 8.79 5.45 8.86
CA ALA A 92 7.57 5.59 8.08
C ALA A 92 7.54 6.92 7.33
N SER A 93 6.80 6.93 6.24
CA SER A 93 6.53 8.10 5.41
C SER A 93 5.07 8.49 5.46
N ASN A 94 4.79 9.77 5.25
CA ASN A 94 3.43 10.26 5.09
C ASN A 94 2.90 9.90 3.70
N LEU A 95 1.68 9.35 3.67
CA LEU A 95 0.91 9.18 2.45
C LEU A 95 -0.05 10.35 2.33
N ARG A 96 0.06 11.11 1.24
CA ARG A 96 -0.83 12.24 0.95
C ARG A 96 -1.56 12.01 -0.36
N ALA A 97 -2.77 12.55 -0.43
CA ALA A 97 -3.56 12.55 -1.65
C ALA A 97 -4.25 13.89 -1.86
N ASP A 98 -4.51 14.21 -3.10
CA ASP A 98 -5.41 15.27 -3.46
C ASP A 98 -6.84 14.74 -3.38
N LEU A 99 -7.75 15.51 -2.78
CA LEU A 99 -9.14 15.13 -2.61
C LEU A 99 -10.04 16.14 -3.32
N GLU A 100 -11.07 15.63 -3.97
CA GLU A 100 -12.16 16.44 -4.50
C GLU A 100 -13.47 16.01 -3.83
N VAL A 101 -14.09 16.94 -3.11
CA VAL A 101 -15.38 16.74 -2.45
C VAL A 101 -16.44 17.47 -3.26
N LYS A 102 -17.40 16.72 -3.79
CA LYS A 102 -18.57 17.27 -4.47
C LYS A 102 -19.82 16.99 -3.63
N ILE A 103 -20.55 18.04 -3.33
CA ILE A 103 -21.80 17.99 -2.60
C ILE A 103 -22.90 18.34 -3.58
N ILE A 104 -23.86 17.45 -3.75
CA ILE A 104 -25.03 17.66 -4.58
C ILE A 104 -26.22 17.75 -3.63
N HIS A 105 -26.93 18.88 -3.68
CA HIS A 105 -28.15 19.12 -2.94
C HIS A 105 -29.29 19.26 -3.94
N ARG A 106 -30.28 18.38 -3.82
CA ARG A 106 -31.49 18.37 -4.65
C ARG A 106 -32.63 19.01 -3.89
N THR A 107 -33.33 19.93 -4.56
CA THR A 107 -34.46 20.70 -4.00
C THR A 107 -35.66 20.65 -4.93
N GLY A 108 -36.85 20.95 -4.39
CA GLY A 108 -38.14 20.87 -5.11
C GLY A 108 -38.94 19.64 -4.70
N ASP A 109 -40.24 19.63 -4.96
CA ASP A 109 -41.18 18.58 -4.52
C ASP A 109 -40.80 17.19 -5.04
N MET A 110 -40.21 17.11 -6.23
CA MET A 110 -39.68 15.88 -6.85
C MET A 110 -38.16 15.86 -6.95
N LEU A 111 -37.42 16.69 -6.19
CA LEU A 111 -35.95 16.82 -6.23
C LEU A 111 -35.38 17.12 -7.63
N GLU A 112 -36.10 17.95 -8.40
CA GLU A 112 -35.77 18.25 -9.80
C GLU A 112 -34.61 19.26 -9.96
N THR A 113 -34.37 20.09 -8.92
CA THR A 113 -33.34 21.13 -8.98
C THR A 113 -32.06 20.64 -8.29
N GLU A 114 -30.99 20.55 -9.01
CA GLU A 114 -29.65 20.15 -8.48
C GLU A 114 -28.78 21.39 -8.29
N ASN A 115 -28.32 21.58 -7.07
CA ASN A 115 -27.25 22.53 -6.74
C ASN A 115 -26.00 21.74 -6.38
N SER A 116 -24.90 21.95 -7.10
CA SER A 116 -23.64 21.26 -6.81
C SER A 116 -22.57 22.22 -6.33
N TYR A 117 -21.88 21.84 -5.28
CA TYR A 117 -20.72 22.53 -4.73
C TYR A 117 -19.51 21.60 -4.73
N THR A 118 -18.41 22.06 -5.35
CA THR A 118 -17.19 21.27 -5.43
C THR A 118 -16.05 21.99 -4.73
N ARG A 119 -15.33 21.27 -3.88
CA ARG A 119 -14.12 21.76 -3.19
C ARG A 119 -12.96 20.80 -3.41
N LYS A 120 -11.80 21.36 -3.81
CA LYS A 120 -10.54 20.63 -3.94
C LYS A 120 -9.69 20.89 -2.72
N LEU A 121 -9.13 19.83 -2.16
CA LEU A 121 -8.20 19.84 -1.04
C LEU A 121 -6.92 19.19 -1.52
N PHE A 122 -5.80 19.90 -1.41
CA PHE A 122 -4.52 19.42 -1.91
C PHE A 122 -3.69 18.83 -0.78
N LYS A 123 -2.94 17.76 -1.09
CA LYS A 123 -1.95 17.13 -0.20
C LYS A 123 -2.49 16.78 1.19
N VAL A 124 -3.71 16.27 1.24
CA VAL A 124 -4.33 15.83 2.50
C VAL A 124 -3.61 14.60 3.03
N LEU A 125 -3.23 14.61 4.28
CA LEU A 125 -2.61 13.47 4.94
C LEU A 125 -3.62 12.34 5.11
N LEU A 126 -3.42 11.22 4.44
CA LEU A 126 -4.24 10.01 4.60
C LEU A 126 -3.75 9.14 5.76
N GLY A 127 -2.43 9.08 5.95
CA GLY A 127 -1.83 8.26 6.99
C GLY A 127 -0.32 8.14 6.84
N LYS A 128 0.26 7.22 7.62
CA LYS A 128 1.68 6.89 7.56
C LYS A 128 1.86 5.46 7.11
N ILE A 129 2.80 5.23 6.21
CA ILE A 129 3.19 3.91 5.72
C ILE A 129 4.61 3.62 6.16
N PRO A 130 4.87 2.48 6.85
CA PRO A 130 6.24 2.04 7.11
C PRO A 130 6.99 1.84 5.81
N ILE A 131 8.24 2.28 5.76
CA ILE A 131 9.08 2.17 4.57
C ILE A 131 10.06 1.02 4.75
N MET A 132 10.12 0.15 3.74
CA MET A 132 11.08 -0.93 3.71
C MET A 132 12.49 -0.40 3.47
N VAL A 133 13.44 -0.82 4.30
CA VAL A 133 14.84 -0.41 4.18
C VAL A 133 15.40 -0.87 2.84
N GLN A 134 16.08 0.03 2.14
CA GLN A 134 16.65 -0.15 0.80
C GLN A 134 15.63 -0.35 -0.36
N SER A 135 14.35 -0.07 -0.15
CA SER A 135 13.38 0.13 -1.23
C SER A 135 13.65 1.43 -2.00
N LYS A 136 12.97 1.67 -3.11
CA LYS A 136 13.04 2.93 -3.87
C LYS A 136 12.69 4.17 -3.02
N TYR A 137 11.77 4.00 -2.06
CA TYR A 137 11.28 5.06 -1.16
C TYR A 137 12.15 5.27 0.07
N CYS A 138 13.13 4.39 0.29
CA CYS A 138 14.08 4.51 1.39
C CYS A 138 15.07 5.65 1.13
N VAL A 139 15.34 6.44 2.17
CA VAL A 139 16.35 7.51 2.11
C VAL A 139 17.71 6.99 1.62
N LEU A 140 18.09 5.77 2.05
CA LEU A 140 19.36 5.16 1.69
C LEU A 140 19.52 4.88 0.18
N SER A 141 18.42 4.80 -0.58
CA SER A 141 18.48 4.61 -2.03
C SER A 141 19.15 5.77 -2.76
N LYS A 142 19.08 6.99 -2.18
CA LYS A 142 19.68 8.21 -2.71
C LYS A 142 21.19 8.28 -2.49
N TYR A 143 21.71 7.52 -1.52
CA TYR A 143 23.11 7.60 -1.10
C TYR A 143 23.93 6.42 -1.64
N LYS A 144 25.14 6.72 -2.16
CA LYS A 144 26.10 5.70 -2.55
C LYS A 144 26.64 4.98 -1.31
N ASN A 145 27.13 3.74 -1.49
CA ASN A 145 27.62 2.89 -0.40
C ASN A 145 28.71 3.55 0.50
N THR A 146 29.49 4.48 -0.03
CA THR A 146 30.52 5.22 0.72
C THR A 146 29.89 6.22 1.70
N ALA A 147 28.81 6.91 1.30
CA ALA A 147 28.13 7.88 2.13
C ALA A 147 27.26 7.23 3.22
N ARG A 148 26.93 5.94 3.11
CA ARG A 148 26.16 5.21 4.14
C ARG A 148 26.88 5.11 5.48
N LYS A 149 28.21 5.08 5.47
CA LYS A 149 29.00 5.13 6.72
C LYS A 149 28.78 6.40 7.52
N GLU A 150 28.64 7.54 6.85
CA GLU A 150 28.39 8.83 7.49
C GLU A 150 27.00 8.88 8.13
N LEU A 151 26.07 8.07 7.62
CA LEU A 151 24.72 7.90 8.17
C LEU A 151 24.64 6.82 9.26
N ASN A 152 25.77 6.26 9.72
CA ASN A 152 25.84 5.14 10.67
C ASN A 152 25.15 3.86 10.17
N GLU A 153 25.12 3.64 8.86
CA GLU A 153 24.52 2.45 8.26
C GLU A 153 25.59 1.45 7.78
N CYS A 154 25.31 0.17 7.98
CA CYS A 154 26.18 -0.88 7.51
C CYS A 154 26.16 -0.97 5.97
N ARG A 155 27.33 -0.93 5.34
CA ARG A 155 27.44 -1.07 3.87
C ARG A 155 27.02 -2.45 3.34
N TYR A 156 27.01 -3.45 4.21
CA TYR A 156 26.68 -4.84 3.87
C TYR A 156 25.21 -5.20 4.20
N ASP A 157 24.46 -4.26 4.78
CA ASP A 157 23.03 -4.47 5.06
C ASP A 157 22.26 -4.60 3.74
N PRO A 158 21.63 -5.76 3.46
CA PRO A 158 20.87 -5.97 2.23
C PRO A 158 19.54 -5.24 2.23
N GLY A 159 19.00 -4.80 3.38
CA GLY A 159 17.65 -4.24 3.52
C GLY A 159 16.54 -5.30 3.44
N GLY A 160 15.37 -4.91 2.96
CA GLY A 160 14.22 -5.82 2.81
C GLY A 160 13.45 -6.06 4.09
N TYR A 161 13.57 -5.18 5.08
CA TYR A 161 12.88 -5.25 6.36
C TYR A 161 12.32 -3.87 6.75
N PHE A 162 11.45 -3.86 7.75
CA PHE A 162 10.87 -2.64 8.32
C PHE A 162 11.45 -2.37 9.70
N ILE A 163 11.43 -1.10 10.13
CA ILE A 163 11.77 -0.68 11.48
C ILE A 163 10.51 -0.15 12.14
N ILE A 164 10.02 -0.87 13.15
CA ILE A 164 8.79 -0.53 13.88
C ILE A 164 9.14 -0.37 15.35
N ASN A 165 8.95 0.83 15.91
CA ASN A 165 9.31 1.17 17.28
C ASN A 165 10.78 0.80 17.60
N GLY A 166 11.69 1.06 16.66
CA GLY A 166 13.11 0.76 16.78
C GLY A 166 13.51 -0.69 16.54
N ASN A 167 12.54 -1.61 16.39
CA ASN A 167 12.80 -3.03 16.14
C ASN A 167 12.71 -3.37 14.67
N GLU A 168 13.64 -4.18 14.19
CA GLU A 168 13.64 -4.69 12.83
C GLU A 168 12.62 -5.81 12.68
N LYS A 169 11.74 -5.69 11.70
CA LYS A 169 10.64 -6.62 11.41
C LYS A 169 10.72 -7.05 9.94
N VAL A 170 10.64 -8.36 9.71
CA VAL A 170 10.64 -8.97 8.37
C VAL A 170 9.29 -9.61 8.13
N ILE A 171 8.77 -9.46 6.91
CA ILE A 171 7.62 -10.24 6.45
C ILE A 171 8.15 -11.59 5.98
N ILE A 172 7.75 -12.65 6.68
CA ILE A 172 8.17 -14.01 6.33
C ILE A 172 7.39 -14.45 5.09
N ALA A 173 8.11 -14.88 4.04
CA ALA A 173 7.49 -15.46 2.86
C ALA A 173 6.74 -16.74 3.21
N GLN A 174 5.50 -16.85 2.70
CA GLN A 174 4.67 -18.05 2.85
C GLN A 174 4.36 -18.62 1.47
N GLU A 175 4.73 -19.88 1.26
CA GLU A 175 4.41 -20.59 0.03
C GLU A 175 2.97 -21.07 0.04
N ARG A 176 2.26 -20.87 -1.07
CA ARG A 176 0.90 -21.40 -1.31
C ARG A 176 0.78 -21.95 -2.73
N SER A 177 -0.21 -22.81 -2.96
CA SER A 177 -0.55 -23.25 -4.30
C SER A 177 -0.95 -22.04 -5.15
N ALA A 178 -0.48 -21.99 -6.39
CA ALA A 178 -0.90 -20.95 -7.33
C ALA A 178 -2.39 -21.08 -7.65
N ASN A 179 -3.07 -19.94 -7.76
CA ASN A 179 -4.45 -19.91 -8.23
C ASN A 179 -4.50 -20.12 -9.75
N ASN A 180 -5.67 -20.51 -10.27
CA ASN A 180 -5.94 -20.75 -11.70
C ASN A 180 -5.06 -21.86 -12.32
N MET A 181 -4.52 -22.78 -11.50
CA MET A 181 -3.74 -23.93 -11.94
C MET A 181 -4.40 -25.23 -11.50
N VAL A 182 -4.25 -26.25 -12.33
CA VAL A 182 -4.75 -27.60 -12.06
C VAL A 182 -3.71 -28.34 -11.22
N ASN A 183 -4.05 -28.65 -9.98
CA ASN A 183 -3.23 -29.42 -9.07
C ASN A 183 -3.78 -30.85 -8.97
N ILE A 184 -2.97 -31.85 -9.26
CA ILE A 184 -3.35 -33.26 -9.21
C ILE A 184 -2.68 -33.92 -8.01
N PHE A 185 -3.51 -34.50 -7.13
CA PHE A 185 -3.07 -35.21 -5.93
C PHE A 185 -3.36 -36.66 -5.98
N LYS A 186 -2.43 -37.50 -5.53
CA LYS A 186 -2.63 -38.92 -5.35
C LYS A 186 -2.93 -39.23 -3.89
N THR A 187 -4.06 -39.85 -3.62
CA THR A 187 -4.46 -40.22 -2.25
C THR A 187 -3.87 -41.56 -1.88
N ASN A 188 -3.01 -41.63 -0.88
CA ASN A 188 -2.36 -42.86 -0.45
C ASN A 188 -3.23 -43.70 0.52
N ASN A 189 -4.11 -43.07 1.30
CA ASN A 189 -5.02 -43.78 2.23
C ASN A 189 -6.41 -43.86 1.63
N LYS A 190 -6.80 -45.08 1.19
CA LYS A 190 -8.08 -45.33 0.52
C LYS A 190 -9.07 -46.00 1.45
N PRO A 191 -10.23 -45.38 1.76
CA PRO A 191 -11.40 -46.20 2.09
C PRO A 191 -11.82 -47.01 0.88
N LYS A 192 -12.39 -48.20 1.13
CA LYS A 192 -12.99 -49.01 0.04
C LYS A 192 -14.02 -48.14 -0.73
N ASN A 193 -13.87 -48.02 -2.04
CA ASN A 193 -14.70 -47.24 -2.96
C ASN A 193 -14.36 -45.73 -3.06
N SER A 194 -13.12 -45.28 -2.80
CA SER A 194 -12.69 -43.92 -3.05
C SER A 194 -11.83 -43.75 -4.31
N PHE A 195 -11.83 -42.54 -4.87
CA PHE A 195 -10.98 -42.20 -6.01
C PHE A 195 -9.50 -42.23 -5.63
N THR A 196 -8.66 -42.62 -6.59
CA THR A 196 -7.20 -42.73 -6.41
C THR A 196 -6.49 -41.42 -6.56
N ASN A 197 -7.04 -40.57 -7.41
CA ASN A 197 -6.50 -39.26 -7.73
C ASN A 197 -7.60 -38.21 -7.56
N SER A 198 -7.25 -37.08 -7.04
CA SER A 198 -8.09 -35.87 -6.93
C SER A 198 -7.47 -34.75 -7.73
N CYS A 199 -8.31 -33.90 -8.31
CA CYS A 199 -7.89 -32.67 -8.99
C CYS A 199 -8.51 -31.48 -8.24
N GLU A 200 -7.69 -30.52 -7.94
CA GLU A 200 -8.11 -29.29 -7.28
C GLU A 200 -7.73 -28.08 -8.14
N VAL A 201 -8.71 -27.22 -8.39
CA VAL A 201 -8.51 -25.93 -9.06
C VAL A 201 -9.09 -24.84 -8.18
N LYS A 202 -8.25 -23.88 -7.78
CA LYS A 202 -8.69 -22.65 -7.09
C LYS A 202 -8.76 -21.55 -8.13
N SER A 203 -9.97 -21.11 -8.46
CA SER A 203 -10.20 -19.99 -9.37
C SER A 203 -10.21 -18.69 -8.60
N GLU A 204 -9.45 -17.71 -9.07
CA GLU A 204 -9.41 -16.36 -8.53
C GLU A 204 -9.36 -15.39 -9.71
N SER A 205 -10.16 -14.31 -9.67
CA SER A 205 -10.15 -13.26 -10.67
C SER A 205 -9.22 -12.14 -10.20
N ASP A 206 -8.41 -11.59 -11.10
CA ASP A 206 -7.56 -10.42 -10.82
C ASP A 206 -8.37 -9.12 -10.73
N GLU A 207 -9.65 -9.13 -11.15
CA GLU A 207 -10.52 -7.95 -11.19
C GLU A 207 -11.36 -7.75 -9.93
N PHE A 208 -11.51 -8.79 -9.09
CA PHE A 208 -12.35 -8.75 -7.89
C PHE A 208 -11.57 -9.30 -6.68
N PHE A 209 -11.31 -8.43 -5.73
CA PHE A 209 -10.83 -8.77 -4.39
C PHE A 209 -12.01 -8.77 -3.41
#